data_00439ee8455f9964014df6ae510250e9
#
_entry.id   00439ee8455f9964014df6ae510250e9
#
_cell.length_a   1.000
_cell.length_b   1.000
_cell.length_c   1.000
_cell.angle_alpha   90.00
_cell.angle_beta   90.00
_cell.angle_gamma   90.00
#
_symmetry.space_group_name_H-M   'P 1'
#
loop_
_entity.id
_entity.type
_entity.pdbx_description
1 polymer ?
#
loop_
_entity_poly.entity_id
_entity_poly.type
_entity_poly.pdbx_seq_one_letter_code
_entity_poly.pdbx_strand_id
1 'polypeptide(L)'
;MSDADAKSRRGGSAAAGSPLRLLYIVTEDWAFLSHRLPMARAARDAGFEVHVATRVNAGAAAIAAEGFILHPIPFARGSTAPLATFRTIAALRRLHSEVAPALTHHVALQACVLGSIATLGHQCACVNAFIGLGYAFTSKTAKARAMGALIGVLLRLLIDREGSIALVQNGDDMSALMSLGVRKDRIALISGSGVDLRRFTPLPEPQGPPTFGFVGRLLDDKGIRTLVTAHRVLRARGLEARLLIAGTPDPANPASVSQAEAASWDKEPGITCLGHVDDVAGLWARAHVAVLPSRREGLPLSLMEAAACERAMIASDVPGCREIVIHEQTGLLFPVDDAAALADAMERLSRTSDLRECYAKAARDLVVEKFAADIIGRQTVALYRRMLDGTQNTN
;
A
#
# COMPACT_ATOMS: atom_id res chain seq x y z
N MET A 1 43.71 6.36 60.63
CA MET A 1 43.89 7.03 59.33
C MET A 1 43.65 5.97 58.29
N SER A 2 42.63 5.93 57.67
CA SER A 2 41.34 6.52 57.40
C SER A 2 40.84 5.76 56.15
N ASP A 3 39.79 4.95 56.39
CA ASP A 3 39.01 4.20 55.37
C ASP A 3 38.17 5.16 54.54
N ALA A 4 38.74 5.90 53.59
CA ALA A 4 37.99 6.91 52.86
C ALA A 4 38.33 7.05 51.37
N ASP A 5 38.94 6.06 50.70
CA ASP A 5 39.31 6.22 49.27
C ASP A 5 38.97 5.01 48.33
N ALA A 6 37.98 4.21 48.68
CA ALA A 6 37.58 3.04 47.84
C ALA A 6 36.14 3.13 47.28
N LYS A 7 35.59 4.35 47.10
CA LYS A 7 34.20 4.54 46.57
C LYS A 7 34.11 5.52 45.41
N SER A 8 34.95 5.40 44.39
CA SER A 8 34.80 6.22 43.19
C SER A 8 35.38 5.54 41.92
N ARG A 9 34.87 4.41 41.51
CA ARG A 9 35.00 3.89 40.13
C ARG A 9 33.99 2.75 39.90
N ARG A 10 32.72 3.05 40.02
CA ARG A 10 31.68 2.31 39.30
C ARG A 10 31.01 3.27 38.33
N GLY A 11 31.75 3.60 37.26
CA GLY A 11 31.16 4.13 36.03
C GLY A 11 30.29 3.03 35.44
N GLY A 12 28.98 3.15 35.61
CA GLY A 12 28.03 2.21 35.03
C GLY A 12 28.15 2.22 33.53
N SER A 13 28.59 1.12 32.97
CA SER A 13 28.25 0.74 31.61
C SER A 13 26.74 0.83 31.51
N ALA A 14 26.21 1.78 30.74
CA ALA A 14 24.81 1.83 30.39
C ALA A 14 24.47 0.47 29.74
N ALA A 15 23.71 -0.35 30.44
CA ALA A 15 23.13 -1.55 29.87
C ALA A 15 22.39 -1.12 28.61
N ALA A 16 22.77 -1.67 27.45
CA ALA A 16 22.02 -1.48 26.21
C ALA A 16 20.58 -1.89 26.50
N GLY A 17 19.66 -0.92 26.53
CA GLY A 17 18.25 -1.19 26.84
C GLY A 17 17.70 -2.21 25.83
N SER A 18 16.80 -3.08 26.30
CA SER A 18 16.13 -4.04 25.42
C SER A 18 15.56 -3.31 24.19
N PRO A 19 15.62 -3.90 22.99
CA PRO A 19 15.13 -3.27 21.78
C PRO A 19 13.66 -2.89 21.92
N LEU A 20 13.29 -1.72 21.39
CA LEU A 20 11.91 -1.26 21.38
C LEU A 20 11.07 -2.18 20.47
N ARG A 21 9.99 -2.75 21.00
CA ARG A 21 9.13 -3.66 20.24
C ARG A 21 8.12 -2.87 19.42
N LEU A 22 8.11 -3.16 18.11
CA LEU A 22 7.16 -2.65 17.14
C LEU A 22 6.23 -3.76 16.69
N LEU A 23 4.92 -3.61 16.89
CA LEU A 23 3.92 -4.58 16.47
C LEU A 23 3.15 -4.08 15.25
N TYR A 24 3.37 -4.71 14.09
CA TYR A 24 2.50 -4.55 12.93
C TYR A 24 1.24 -5.40 13.10
N ILE A 25 0.07 -4.81 12.84
CA ILE A 25 -1.22 -5.52 12.76
C ILE A 25 -1.75 -5.35 11.35
N VAL A 26 -1.73 -6.43 10.57
CA VAL A 26 -2.13 -6.47 9.16
C VAL A 26 -3.08 -7.63 8.94
N THR A 27 -4.15 -7.45 8.17
CA THR A 27 -5.17 -8.49 8.01
C THR A 27 -4.69 -9.72 7.25
N GLU A 28 -3.71 -9.56 6.32
CA GLU A 28 -3.21 -10.62 5.43
C GLU A 28 -1.69 -10.57 5.35
N ASP A 29 -1.02 -11.73 5.40
CA ASP A 29 0.44 -11.85 5.30
C ASP A 29 1.00 -11.33 3.97
N TRP A 30 0.33 -11.64 2.86
CA TRP A 30 0.73 -11.13 1.54
C TRP A 30 0.66 -9.59 1.47
N ALA A 31 -0.30 -8.95 2.16
CA ALA A 31 -0.42 -7.50 2.18
C ALA A 31 0.73 -6.85 2.98
N PHE A 32 1.18 -7.51 4.06
CA PHE A 32 2.39 -7.09 4.78
C PHE A 32 3.63 -7.17 3.86
N LEU A 33 3.85 -8.32 3.24
CA LEU A 33 5.01 -8.57 2.37
C LEU A 33 5.04 -7.62 1.16
N SER A 34 3.89 -7.34 0.54
CA SER A 34 3.82 -6.48 -0.64
C SER A 34 3.93 -4.99 -0.31
N HIS A 35 3.38 -4.55 0.84
CA HIS A 35 3.19 -3.11 1.08
C HIS A 35 3.86 -2.57 2.34
N ARG A 36 4.38 -3.41 3.24
CA ARG A 36 4.95 -2.95 4.52
C ARG A 36 6.38 -3.42 4.76
N LEU A 37 6.84 -4.37 3.95
CA LEU A 37 8.17 -4.94 4.09
C LEU A 37 9.30 -3.89 4.08
N PRO A 38 9.33 -2.89 3.18
CA PRO A 38 10.38 -1.87 3.21
C PRO A 38 10.41 -1.06 4.51
N MET A 39 9.23 -0.69 5.03
CA MET A 39 9.10 0.06 6.29
C MET A 39 9.52 -0.79 7.49
N ALA A 40 9.14 -2.08 7.50
CA ALA A 40 9.50 -3.02 8.56
C ALA A 40 11.01 -3.29 8.59
N ARG A 41 11.65 -3.44 7.42
CA ARG A 41 13.11 -3.54 7.28
C ARG A 41 13.79 -2.29 7.83
N ALA A 42 13.34 -1.09 7.43
CA ALA A 42 13.89 0.17 7.92
C ALA A 42 13.74 0.29 9.45
N ALA A 43 12.64 -0.16 10.02
CA ALA A 43 12.44 -0.17 11.47
C ALA A 43 13.39 -1.15 12.16
N ARG A 44 13.54 -2.38 11.67
CA ARG A 44 14.52 -3.37 12.17
C ARG A 44 15.94 -2.80 12.13
N ASP A 45 16.32 -2.22 11.00
CA ASP A 45 17.67 -1.64 10.81
C ASP A 45 17.89 -0.40 11.69
N ALA A 46 16.81 0.24 12.15
CA ALA A 46 16.83 1.33 13.14
C ALA A 46 16.82 0.84 14.61
N GLY A 47 16.86 -0.50 14.83
CA GLY A 47 16.98 -1.13 16.16
C GLY A 47 15.66 -1.54 16.81
N PHE A 48 14.55 -1.56 16.07
CA PHE A 48 13.30 -2.11 16.57
C PHE A 48 13.27 -3.65 16.47
N GLU A 49 12.72 -4.30 17.50
CA GLU A 49 12.29 -5.71 17.41
C GLU A 49 10.91 -5.75 16.74
N VAL A 50 10.85 -6.29 15.53
CA VAL A 50 9.64 -6.23 14.70
C VAL A 50 8.81 -7.49 14.86
N HIS A 51 7.57 -7.31 15.33
CA HIS A 51 6.53 -8.32 15.46
C HIS A 51 5.47 -8.11 14.38
N VAL A 52 4.94 -9.18 13.80
CA VAL A 52 3.92 -9.13 12.74
C VAL A 52 2.72 -9.98 13.13
N ALA A 53 1.59 -9.35 13.41
CA ALA A 53 0.32 -9.99 13.73
C ALA A 53 -0.57 -10.00 12.49
N THR A 54 -0.86 -11.19 11.93
CA THR A 54 -1.61 -11.31 10.67
C THR A 54 -2.33 -12.65 10.56
N ARG A 55 -3.29 -12.74 9.64
CA ARG A 55 -3.76 -14.04 9.18
C ARG A 55 -2.67 -14.67 8.32
N VAL A 56 -2.26 -15.87 8.69
CA VAL A 56 -1.18 -16.58 8.01
C VAL A 56 -1.76 -17.43 6.87
N ASN A 57 -1.23 -17.24 5.68
CA ASN A 57 -1.47 -18.06 4.49
C ASN A 57 -0.13 -18.68 4.04
N ALA A 58 0.41 -18.24 2.91
CA ALA A 58 1.69 -18.73 2.37
C ALA A 58 2.92 -17.90 2.80
N GLY A 59 2.72 -16.73 3.43
CA GLY A 59 3.79 -15.75 3.71
C GLY A 59 4.63 -16.03 4.96
N ALA A 60 4.32 -17.06 5.77
CA ALA A 60 4.98 -17.28 7.06
C ALA A 60 6.51 -17.41 6.94
N ALA A 61 6.98 -18.24 6.02
CA ALA A 61 8.41 -18.46 5.80
C ALA A 61 9.14 -17.19 5.34
N ALA A 62 8.51 -16.39 4.48
CA ALA A 62 9.07 -15.14 4.00
C ALA A 62 9.17 -14.09 5.13
N ILE A 63 8.18 -13.99 6.01
CA ILE A 63 8.21 -13.09 7.17
C ILE A 63 9.30 -13.52 8.15
N ALA A 64 9.43 -14.81 8.43
CA ALA A 64 10.45 -15.34 9.32
C ALA A 64 11.88 -15.17 8.75
N ALA A 65 12.05 -15.31 7.42
CA ALA A 65 13.33 -15.09 6.74
C ALA A 65 13.84 -13.65 6.86
N GLU A 66 12.95 -12.67 7.08
CA GLU A 66 13.31 -11.28 7.37
C GLU A 66 13.80 -11.06 8.83
N GLY A 67 13.73 -12.08 9.67
CA GLY A 67 14.03 -11.98 11.10
C GLY A 67 12.90 -11.35 11.92
N PHE A 68 11.68 -11.29 11.39
CA PHE A 68 10.51 -10.79 12.10
C PHE A 68 9.81 -11.89 12.89
N ILE A 69 9.20 -11.53 14.02
CA ILE A 69 8.48 -12.44 14.90
C ILE A 69 7.01 -12.48 14.47
N LEU A 70 6.56 -13.61 13.93
CA LEU A 70 5.21 -13.79 13.40
C LEU A 70 4.23 -14.26 14.48
N HIS A 71 3.06 -13.61 14.53
CA HIS A 71 1.94 -13.95 15.41
C HIS A 71 0.68 -14.22 14.59
N PRO A 72 0.21 -15.46 14.51
CA PRO A 72 -1.04 -15.79 13.82
C PRO A 72 -2.25 -15.18 14.54
N ILE A 73 -3.07 -14.41 13.82
CA ILE A 73 -4.31 -13.80 14.31
C ILE A 73 -5.48 -14.27 13.44
N PRO A 74 -6.64 -14.63 14.04
CA PRO A 74 -7.79 -15.13 13.32
C PRO A 74 -8.62 -14.00 12.68
N PHE A 75 -7.99 -13.23 11.77
CA PHE A 75 -8.74 -12.27 10.98
C PHE A 75 -9.71 -12.95 10.04
N ALA A 76 -10.95 -12.51 10.04
CA ALA A 76 -11.99 -12.97 9.12
C ALA A 76 -12.20 -11.91 8.04
N ARG A 77 -11.67 -12.18 6.83
CA ARG A 77 -11.79 -11.27 5.69
C ARG A 77 -13.25 -11.12 5.26
N GLY A 78 -13.74 -9.88 5.18
CA GLY A 78 -15.10 -9.59 4.74
C GLY A 78 -16.21 -10.02 5.71
N SER A 79 -15.88 -10.62 6.85
CA SER A 79 -16.86 -11.01 7.86
C SER A 79 -17.20 -9.86 8.79
N THR A 80 -18.48 -9.60 8.95
CA THR A 80 -19.03 -8.68 9.97
C THR A 80 -19.65 -9.45 11.14
N ALA A 81 -19.39 -10.78 11.24
CA ALA A 81 -19.94 -11.61 12.31
C ALA A 81 -19.42 -11.15 13.68
N PRO A 82 -20.30 -10.78 14.63
CA PRO A 82 -19.87 -10.20 15.91
C PRO A 82 -18.93 -11.11 16.71
N LEU A 83 -19.17 -12.41 16.70
CA LEU A 83 -18.34 -13.38 17.43
C LEU A 83 -16.92 -13.47 16.86
N ALA A 84 -16.75 -13.44 15.53
CA ALA A 84 -15.44 -13.43 14.88
C ALA A 84 -14.67 -12.14 15.21
N THR A 85 -15.36 -11.01 15.15
CA THR A 85 -14.82 -9.69 15.53
C THR A 85 -14.34 -9.69 16.99
N PHE A 86 -15.16 -10.18 17.92
CA PHE A 86 -14.81 -10.28 19.33
C PHE A 86 -13.59 -11.17 19.56
N ARG A 87 -13.53 -12.35 18.92
CA ARG A 87 -12.38 -13.26 19.00
C ARG A 87 -11.09 -12.60 18.50
N THR A 88 -11.16 -11.86 17.40
CA THR A 88 -10.00 -11.13 16.87
C THR A 88 -9.53 -10.05 17.84
N ILE A 89 -10.44 -9.25 18.42
CA ILE A 89 -10.10 -8.22 19.42
C ILE A 89 -9.48 -8.87 20.67
N ALA A 90 -10.04 -9.97 21.18
CA ALA A 90 -9.51 -10.68 22.33
C ALA A 90 -8.10 -11.24 22.07
N ALA A 91 -7.88 -11.82 20.88
CA ALA A 91 -6.55 -12.31 20.48
C ALA A 91 -5.52 -11.17 20.37
N LEU A 92 -5.89 -10.04 19.76
CA LEU A 92 -5.04 -8.87 19.67
C LEU A 92 -4.72 -8.28 21.06
N ARG A 93 -5.72 -8.20 21.94
CA ARG A 93 -5.53 -7.69 23.31
C ARG A 93 -4.58 -8.57 24.12
N ARG A 94 -4.73 -9.89 24.02
CA ARG A 94 -3.81 -10.86 24.63
C ARG A 94 -2.40 -10.69 24.09
N LEU A 95 -2.24 -10.59 22.76
CA LEU A 95 -0.95 -10.38 22.12
C LEU A 95 -0.29 -9.07 22.57
N HIS A 96 -1.06 -7.98 22.73
CA HIS A 96 -0.54 -6.72 23.29
C HIS A 96 0.02 -6.90 24.70
N SER A 97 -0.66 -7.69 25.56
CA SER A 97 -0.16 -7.96 26.91
C SER A 97 1.11 -8.83 26.90
N GLU A 98 1.22 -9.77 25.97
CA GLU A 98 2.37 -10.68 25.84
C GLU A 98 3.59 -9.98 25.22
N VAL A 99 3.40 -9.23 24.15
CA VAL A 99 4.48 -8.53 23.43
C VAL A 99 4.87 -7.24 24.15
N ALA A 100 3.93 -6.56 24.83
CA ALA A 100 4.12 -5.24 25.42
C ALA A 100 4.84 -4.26 24.47
N PRO A 101 4.26 -3.99 23.25
CA PRO A 101 4.93 -3.18 22.25
C PRO A 101 4.99 -1.71 22.69
N ALA A 102 6.12 -1.05 22.40
CA ALA A 102 6.25 0.39 22.59
C ALA A 102 5.42 1.16 21.53
N LEU A 103 5.30 0.57 20.33
CA LEU A 103 4.54 1.14 19.23
C LEU A 103 3.81 0.04 18.44
N THR A 104 2.57 0.33 18.06
CA THR A 104 1.76 -0.54 17.19
C THR A 104 1.44 0.18 15.89
N HIS A 105 1.61 -0.52 14.76
CA HIS A 105 1.27 -0.02 13.42
C HIS A 105 0.13 -0.86 12.82
N HIS A 106 -1.07 -0.31 12.83
CA HIS A 106 -2.25 -0.93 12.23
C HIS A 106 -2.35 -0.59 10.74
N VAL A 107 -2.66 -1.57 9.90
CA VAL A 107 -2.68 -1.41 8.43
C VAL A 107 -4.04 -1.77 7.86
N ALA A 108 -4.65 -0.84 7.14
CA ALA A 108 -5.99 -0.87 6.59
C ALA A 108 -7.11 -0.76 7.63
N LEU A 109 -8.30 -0.35 7.18
CA LEU A 109 -9.42 0.06 8.03
C LEU A 109 -9.77 -0.97 9.11
N GLN A 110 -9.88 -2.25 8.75
CA GLN A 110 -10.23 -3.30 9.71
C GLN A 110 -9.19 -3.43 10.84
N ALA A 111 -7.90 -3.47 10.49
CA ALA A 111 -6.83 -3.53 11.48
C ALA A 111 -6.74 -2.25 12.33
N CYS A 112 -6.97 -1.07 11.72
CA CYS A 112 -7.01 0.20 12.43
C CYS A 112 -8.12 0.22 13.49
N VAL A 113 -9.32 -0.23 13.15
CA VAL A 113 -10.45 -0.27 14.09
C VAL A 113 -10.22 -1.33 15.19
N LEU A 114 -9.99 -2.59 14.81
CA LEU A 114 -9.88 -3.69 15.78
C LEU A 114 -8.62 -3.57 16.63
N GLY A 115 -7.49 -3.17 16.03
CA GLY A 115 -6.24 -2.93 16.73
C GLY A 115 -6.36 -1.76 17.72
N SER A 116 -6.97 -0.64 17.30
CA SER A 116 -7.16 0.51 18.19
C SER A 116 -8.08 0.18 19.38
N ILE A 117 -9.11 -0.65 19.19
CA ILE A 117 -9.97 -1.13 20.29
C ILE A 117 -9.16 -2.04 21.22
N ALA A 118 -8.36 -2.96 20.66
CA ALA A 118 -7.53 -3.87 21.43
C ALA A 118 -6.47 -3.15 22.29
N THR A 119 -5.99 -1.99 21.84
CA THR A 119 -4.99 -1.16 22.55
C THR A 119 -5.58 -0.24 23.63
N LEU A 120 -6.91 -0.17 23.76
CA LEU A 120 -7.53 0.65 24.82
C LEU A 120 -7.08 0.16 26.21
N GLY A 121 -6.54 1.10 27.00
CA GLY A 121 -5.99 0.82 28.34
C GLY A 121 -4.54 0.31 28.35
N HIS A 122 -3.89 0.15 27.18
CA HIS A 122 -2.46 -0.10 27.08
C HIS A 122 -1.70 1.20 26.79
N GLN A 123 -0.56 1.38 27.45
CA GLN A 123 0.35 2.50 27.17
C GLN A 123 1.25 2.13 25.99
N CYS A 124 0.78 2.37 24.75
CA CYS A 124 1.61 2.23 23.57
C CYS A 124 1.24 3.29 22.52
N ALA A 125 2.23 3.74 21.76
CA ALA A 125 1.98 4.61 20.62
C ALA A 125 1.27 3.83 19.51
N CYS A 126 0.32 4.47 18.80
CA CYS A 126 -0.46 3.83 17.75
C CYS A 126 -0.38 4.62 16.43
N VAL A 127 0.10 3.97 15.37
CA VAL A 127 0.03 4.46 13.99
C VAL A 127 -1.06 3.72 13.25
N ASN A 128 -2.07 4.42 12.76
CA ASN A 128 -3.21 3.87 12.05
C ASN A 128 -3.08 4.20 10.56
N ALA A 129 -2.56 3.26 9.76
CA ALA A 129 -2.33 3.47 8.33
C ALA A 129 -3.60 3.14 7.52
N PHE A 130 -4.18 4.17 6.94
CA PHE A 130 -5.31 4.07 6.03
C PHE A 130 -4.84 3.98 4.59
N ILE A 131 -5.38 3.01 3.85
CA ILE A 131 -5.06 2.76 2.44
C ILE A 131 -6.35 2.97 1.66
N GLY A 132 -6.50 4.15 1.02
CA GLY A 132 -7.66 4.44 0.19
C GLY A 132 -8.97 4.55 0.98
N LEU A 133 -9.13 5.60 1.77
CA LEU A 133 -10.36 5.89 2.54
C LEU A 133 -11.59 6.13 1.66
N GLY A 134 -11.41 6.50 0.39
CA GLY A 134 -12.47 6.93 -0.51
C GLY A 134 -13.63 5.95 -0.66
N TYR A 135 -13.42 4.64 -0.46
CA TYR A 135 -14.50 3.65 -0.58
C TYR A 135 -15.58 3.77 0.50
N ALA A 136 -15.18 4.00 1.74
CA ALA A 136 -16.12 4.06 2.86
C ALA A 136 -17.08 5.27 2.76
N PHE A 137 -16.72 6.29 1.95
CA PHE A 137 -17.44 7.57 1.90
C PHE A 137 -17.99 7.96 0.53
N THR A 138 -17.76 7.19 -0.54
CA THR A 138 -18.19 7.54 -1.91
C THR A 138 -19.56 7.03 -2.30
N SER A 139 -20.18 6.14 -1.53
CA SER A 139 -21.51 5.62 -1.86
C SER A 139 -22.61 6.66 -1.62
N LYS A 140 -23.44 6.90 -2.65
CA LYS A 140 -24.52 7.92 -2.63
C LYS A 140 -25.80 7.47 -1.89
N THR A 141 -25.89 6.20 -1.41
CA THR A 141 -27.08 5.71 -0.74
C THR A 141 -27.20 6.25 0.70
N ALA A 142 -28.43 6.48 1.19
CA ALA A 142 -28.67 6.97 2.55
C ALA A 142 -28.07 6.02 3.61
N LYS A 143 -28.17 4.69 3.40
CA LYS A 143 -27.60 3.67 4.27
C LYS A 143 -26.06 3.77 4.32
N ALA A 144 -25.41 3.98 3.18
CA ALA A 144 -23.96 4.13 3.13
C ALA A 144 -23.49 5.44 3.77
N ARG A 145 -24.25 6.53 3.62
CA ARG A 145 -23.97 7.81 4.31
C ARG A 145 -24.06 7.67 5.83
N ALA A 146 -25.13 7.02 6.32
CA ALA A 146 -25.28 6.77 7.75
C ALA A 146 -24.15 5.89 8.31
N MET A 147 -23.78 4.83 7.57
CA MET A 147 -22.63 3.96 7.93
C MET A 147 -21.31 4.74 7.89
N GLY A 148 -21.11 5.57 6.88
CA GLY A 148 -19.92 6.44 6.76
C GLY A 148 -19.80 7.42 7.93
N ALA A 149 -20.91 8.03 8.34
CA ALA A 149 -20.94 8.91 9.51
C ALA A 149 -20.60 8.16 10.81
N LEU A 150 -21.14 6.95 11.02
CA LEU A 150 -20.82 6.12 12.17
C LEU A 150 -19.33 5.72 12.18
N ILE A 151 -18.80 5.28 11.04
CA ILE A 151 -17.36 4.98 10.89
C ILE A 151 -16.52 6.23 11.15
N GLY A 152 -16.95 7.40 10.65
CA GLY A 152 -16.25 8.67 10.90
C GLY A 152 -16.16 9.02 12.38
N VAL A 153 -17.27 8.89 13.13
CA VAL A 153 -17.27 9.10 14.58
C VAL A 153 -16.33 8.12 15.29
N LEU A 154 -16.40 6.83 14.92
CA LEU A 154 -15.55 5.80 15.49
C LEU A 154 -14.06 6.07 15.21
N LEU A 155 -13.71 6.41 13.96
CA LEU A 155 -12.35 6.75 13.58
C LEU A 155 -11.84 7.97 14.35
N ARG A 156 -12.66 9.02 14.47
CA ARG A 156 -12.32 10.18 15.26
C ARG A 156 -12.01 9.81 16.73
N LEU A 157 -12.87 9.05 17.37
CA LEU A 157 -12.66 8.61 18.76
C LEU A 157 -11.42 7.74 18.93
N LEU A 158 -11.07 6.92 17.93
CA LEU A 158 -9.92 6.04 18.01
C LEU A 158 -8.60 6.73 17.64
N ILE A 159 -8.63 7.78 16.80
CA ILE A 159 -7.44 8.49 16.31
C ILE A 159 -7.13 9.72 17.18
N ASP A 160 -8.15 10.50 17.56
CA ASP A 160 -7.95 11.75 18.34
C ASP A 160 -7.52 11.52 19.80
N ARG A 161 -7.18 10.30 20.16
CA ARG A 161 -6.62 9.97 21.47
C ARG A 161 -5.12 10.29 21.54
N GLU A 162 -4.63 10.54 22.74
CA GLU A 162 -3.21 10.72 22.99
C GLU A 162 -2.41 9.46 22.58
N GLY A 163 -1.19 9.65 22.07
CA GLY A 163 -0.36 8.56 21.57
C GLY A 163 -0.85 7.91 20.26
N SER A 164 -1.90 8.43 19.59
CA SER A 164 -2.41 7.88 18.33
C SER A 164 -2.27 8.89 17.19
N ILE A 165 -1.97 8.39 15.98
CA ILE A 165 -1.89 9.17 14.75
C ILE A 165 -2.47 8.37 13.57
N ALA A 166 -3.15 9.07 12.66
CA ALA A 166 -3.51 8.52 11.36
C ALA A 166 -2.33 8.66 10.39
N LEU A 167 -2.05 7.64 9.61
CA LEU A 167 -1.10 7.68 8.51
C LEU A 167 -1.86 7.52 7.20
N VAL A 168 -1.71 8.47 6.29
CA VAL A 168 -2.32 8.46 4.95
C VAL A 168 -1.26 8.53 3.87
N GLN A 169 -1.63 8.16 2.65
CA GLN A 169 -0.69 8.03 1.54
C GLN A 169 -0.78 9.17 0.51
N ASN A 170 -1.85 9.97 0.55
CA ASN A 170 -2.08 11.08 -0.38
C ASN A 170 -2.86 12.22 0.29
N GLY A 171 -2.87 13.38 -0.35
CA GLY A 171 -3.53 14.58 0.16
C GLY A 171 -5.06 14.50 0.20
N ASP A 172 -5.67 13.71 -0.69
CA ASP A 172 -7.14 13.52 -0.73
C ASP A 172 -7.60 12.70 0.48
N ASP A 173 -6.89 11.62 0.85
CA ASP A 173 -7.17 10.86 2.06
C ASP A 173 -6.97 11.69 3.33
N MET A 174 -5.96 12.59 3.37
CA MET A 174 -5.78 13.56 4.45
C MET A 174 -7.00 14.48 4.56
N SER A 175 -7.43 15.05 3.44
CA SER A 175 -8.60 15.92 3.38
C SER A 175 -9.89 15.20 3.80
N ALA A 176 -10.03 13.94 3.40
CA ALA A 176 -11.15 13.10 3.81
C ALA A 176 -11.19 12.89 5.33
N LEU A 177 -10.06 12.55 5.99
CA LEU A 177 -10.00 12.43 7.44
C LEU A 177 -10.30 13.76 8.15
N MET A 178 -9.78 14.86 7.64
CA MET A 178 -10.08 16.20 8.18
C MET A 178 -11.58 16.53 8.08
N SER A 179 -12.23 16.17 6.98
CA SER A 179 -13.69 16.36 6.82
C SER A 179 -14.53 15.51 7.79
N LEU A 180 -13.99 14.40 8.28
CA LEU A 180 -14.57 13.58 9.34
C LEU A 180 -14.29 14.14 10.75
N GLY A 181 -13.57 15.25 10.86
CA GLY A 181 -13.27 15.94 12.11
C GLY A 181 -12.01 15.44 12.80
N VAL A 182 -11.15 14.66 12.14
CA VAL A 182 -9.82 14.32 12.66
C VAL A 182 -8.91 15.55 12.57
N ARG A 183 -8.25 15.91 13.63
CA ARG A 183 -7.37 17.09 13.68
C ARG A 183 -6.14 16.89 12.79
N LYS A 184 -5.70 17.94 12.10
CA LYS A 184 -4.56 17.91 11.18
C LYS A 184 -3.25 17.47 11.86
N ASP A 185 -3.02 17.87 13.10
CA ASP A 185 -1.85 17.48 13.89
C ASP A 185 -1.84 15.99 14.29
N ARG A 186 -2.98 15.29 14.11
CA ARG A 186 -3.14 13.84 14.29
C ARG A 186 -3.09 13.05 12.97
N ILE A 187 -2.70 13.70 11.88
CA ILE A 187 -2.56 13.05 10.56
C ILE A 187 -1.12 13.21 10.08
N ALA A 188 -0.48 12.12 9.73
CA ALA A 188 0.80 12.08 9.03
C ALA A 188 0.58 11.64 7.58
N LEU A 189 1.32 12.26 6.65
CA LEU A 189 1.36 11.88 5.25
C LEU A 189 2.70 11.21 4.98
N ILE A 190 2.68 9.96 4.50
CA ILE A 190 3.84 9.26 3.93
C ILE A 190 3.36 8.57 2.67
N SER A 191 3.91 8.93 1.53
CA SER A 191 3.42 8.54 0.22
C SER A 191 3.77 7.09 -0.11
N GLY A 192 2.82 6.18 0.14
CA GLY A 192 2.88 4.79 -0.30
C GLY A 192 3.75 3.87 0.52
N SER A 193 4.10 2.74 -0.12
CA SER A 193 4.91 1.67 0.48
C SER A 193 6.39 1.78 0.14
N GLY A 194 6.72 2.64 -0.81
CA GLY A 194 8.02 2.71 -1.43
C GLY A 194 8.29 1.60 -2.45
N VAL A 195 9.13 1.87 -3.44
CA VAL A 195 9.60 0.91 -4.43
C VAL A 195 11.07 0.60 -4.24
N ASP A 196 11.44 -0.68 -4.35
CA ASP A 196 12.84 -1.12 -4.25
C ASP A 196 13.57 -0.83 -5.57
N LEU A 197 14.36 0.24 -5.59
CA LEU A 197 15.13 0.66 -6.77
C LEU A 197 16.31 -0.27 -7.10
N ARG A 198 16.64 -1.23 -6.24
CA ARG A 198 17.64 -2.27 -6.55
C ARG A 198 17.01 -3.41 -7.34
N ARG A 199 15.72 -3.69 -7.10
CA ARG A 199 14.95 -4.70 -7.84
C ARG A 199 14.38 -4.13 -9.14
N PHE A 200 13.90 -2.88 -9.12
CA PHE A 200 13.29 -2.21 -10.26
C PHE A 200 14.26 -1.15 -10.78
N THR A 201 15.04 -1.52 -11.80
CA THR A 201 16.05 -0.67 -12.44
C THR A 201 15.59 -0.24 -13.83
N PRO A 202 16.16 0.84 -14.38
CA PRO A 202 15.89 1.23 -15.77
C PRO A 202 16.07 0.06 -16.73
N LEU A 203 15.11 -0.11 -17.61
CA LEU A 203 15.11 -1.16 -18.62
C LEU A 203 15.04 -0.53 -20.02
N PRO A 204 15.73 -1.06 -21.03
CA PRO A 204 15.56 -0.60 -22.40
C PRO A 204 14.10 -0.82 -22.86
N GLU A 205 13.62 0.04 -23.76
CA GLU A 205 12.30 -0.17 -24.35
C GLU A 205 12.33 -1.46 -25.20
N PRO A 206 11.32 -2.36 -25.07
CA PRO A 206 11.31 -3.59 -25.82
C PRO A 206 11.12 -3.33 -27.31
N GLN A 207 11.60 -4.23 -28.14
CA GLN A 207 11.38 -4.17 -29.58
C GLN A 207 10.02 -4.78 -29.96
N GLY A 208 9.45 -4.35 -31.09
CA GLY A 208 8.22 -4.91 -31.65
C GLY A 208 7.00 -4.02 -31.47
N PRO A 209 5.79 -4.58 -31.61
CA PRO A 209 4.56 -3.81 -31.52
C PRO A 209 4.35 -3.24 -30.11
N PRO A 210 3.71 -2.05 -30.01
CA PRO A 210 3.38 -1.46 -28.74
C PRO A 210 2.71 -2.45 -27.78
N THR A 211 3.29 -2.63 -26.60
CA THR A 211 2.84 -3.60 -25.61
C THR A 211 2.46 -2.87 -24.33
N PHE A 212 1.24 -3.07 -23.88
CA PHE A 212 0.68 -2.50 -22.66
C PHE A 212 0.72 -3.55 -21.55
N GLY A 213 1.18 -3.16 -20.35
CA GLY A 213 1.27 -4.04 -19.20
C GLY A 213 0.30 -3.61 -18.11
N PHE A 214 -0.45 -4.56 -17.56
CA PHE A 214 -1.26 -4.41 -16.37
C PHE A 214 -0.77 -5.36 -15.28
N VAL A 215 -0.59 -4.85 -14.06
CA VAL A 215 -0.22 -5.64 -12.88
C VAL A 215 -1.20 -5.35 -11.76
N GLY A 216 -1.96 -6.36 -11.32
CA GLY A 216 -2.90 -6.21 -10.23
C GLY A 216 -3.92 -7.33 -10.16
N ARG A 217 -4.67 -7.41 -9.06
CA ARG A 217 -5.79 -8.35 -8.93
C ARG A 217 -6.85 -8.06 -10.01
N LEU A 218 -7.45 -9.10 -10.56
CA LEU A 218 -8.49 -8.96 -11.58
C LEU A 218 -9.84 -8.63 -10.94
N LEU A 219 -10.00 -7.36 -10.55
CA LEU A 219 -11.19 -6.82 -9.88
C LEU A 219 -11.82 -5.71 -10.72
N ASP A 220 -13.14 -5.52 -10.59
CA ASP A 220 -13.86 -4.38 -11.18
C ASP A 220 -13.27 -3.05 -10.75
N ASP A 221 -12.89 -2.93 -9.47
CA ASP A 221 -12.27 -1.72 -8.93
C ASP A 221 -10.91 -1.40 -9.57
N LYS A 222 -10.24 -2.39 -10.16
CA LYS A 222 -8.99 -2.21 -10.91
C LYS A 222 -9.22 -1.87 -12.38
N GLY A 223 -10.49 -1.81 -12.83
CA GLY A 223 -10.88 -1.37 -14.17
C GLY A 223 -10.42 -2.29 -15.30
N ILE A 224 -10.13 -3.55 -15.00
CA ILE A 224 -9.58 -4.49 -15.99
C ILE A 224 -10.50 -4.66 -17.21
N ARG A 225 -11.84 -4.61 -17.03
CA ARG A 225 -12.79 -4.66 -18.15
C ARG A 225 -12.69 -3.43 -19.04
N THR A 226 -12.47 -2.25 -18.45
CA THR A 226 -12.23 -1.00 -19.20
C THR A 226 -10.98 -1.12 -20.06
N LEU A 227 -9.89 -1.72 -19.53
CA LEU A 227 -8.65 -1.93 -20.26
C LEU A 227 -8.84 -2.89 -21.44
N VAL A 228 -9.49 -4.03 -21.22
CA VAL A 228 -9.78 -5.00 -22.30
C VAL A 228 -10.64 -4.36 -23.37
N THR A 229 -11.65 -3.56 -22.99
CA THR A 229 -12.50 -2.83 -23.95
C THR A 229 -11.69 -1.80 -24.74
N ALA A 230 -10.82 -1.02 -24.09
CA ALA A 230 -9.95 -0.06 -24.76
C ALA A 230 -8.99 -0.74 -25.75
N HIS A 231 -8.42 -1.90 -25.38
CA HIS A 231 -7.58 -2.68 -26.29
C HIS A 231 -8.35 -3.16 -27.53
N ARG A 232 -9.60 -3.61 -27.37
CA ARG A 232 -10.46 -3.98 -28.52
C ARG A 232 -10.73 -2.79 -29.46
N VAL A 233 -11.01 -1.60 -28.87
CA VAL A 233 -11.18 -0.35 -29.64
C VAL A 233 -9.90 -0.03 -30.42
N LEU A 234 -8.74 -0.12 -29.79
CA LEU A 234 -7.45 0.16 -30.41
C LEU A 234 -7.20 -0.78 -31.59
N ARG A 235 -7.49 -2.07 -31.45
CA ARG A 235 -7.37 -3.04 -32.52
C ARG A 235 -8.38 -2.81 -33.68
N ALA A 236 -9.60 -2.42 -33.34
CA ALA A 236 -10.61 -2.04 -34.34
C ALA A 236 -10.20 -0.82 -35.18
N ARG A 237 -9.33 0.06 -34.62
CA ARG A 237 -8.70 1.17 -35.35
C ARG A 237 -7.51 0.73 -36.24
N GLY A 238 -7.22 -0.56 -36.30
CA GLY A 238 -6.14 -1.13 -37.12
C GLY A 238 -4.74 -1.05 -36.47
N LEU A 239 -4.64 -0.77 -35.16
CA LEU A 239 -3.36 -0.76 -34.45
C LEU A 239 -3.02 -2.16 -33.96
N GLU A 240 -1.85 -2.64 -34.35
CA GLU A 240 -1.29 -3.88 -33.82
C GLU A 240 -0.67 -3.63 -32.46
N ALA A 241 -1.47 -3.79 -31.39
CA ALA A 241 -1.05 -3.62 -30.02
C ALA A 241 -1.20 -4.92 -29.24
N ARG A 242 -0.30 -5.13 -28.25
CA ARG A 242 -0.34 -6.26 -27.31
C ARG A 242 -0.75 -5.79 -25.93
N LEU A 243 -1.43 -6.66 -25.17
CA LEU A 243 -1.81 -6.43 -23.79
C LEU A 243 -1.36 -7.62 -22.92
N LEU A 244 -0.51 -7.36 -21.95
CA LEU A 244 -0.06 -8.31 -20.94
C LEU A 244 -0.83 -8.06 -19.65
N ILE A 245 -1.56 -9.06 -19.16
CA ILE A 245 -2.35 -8.98 -17.95
C ILE A 245 -1.72 -9.91 -16.89
N ALA A 246 -1.07 -9.33 -15.88
CA ALA A 246 -0.55 -10.06 -14.73
C ALA A 246 -1.47 -9.88 -13.55
N GLY A 247 -2.01 -10.98 -13.07
CA GLY A 247 -2.92 -11.03 -11.93
C GLY A 247 -3.89 -12.20 -12.04
N THR A 248 -4.54 -12.50 -10.93
CA THR A 248 -5.54 -13.56 -10.83
C THR A 248 -6.85 -13.03 -10.32
N PRO A 249 -7.99 -13.66 -10.67
CA PRO A 249 -9.24 -13.47 -9.95
C PRO A 249 -9.08 -13.74 -8.45
N ASP A 250 -9.86 -13.06 -7.63
CA ASP A 250 -9.92 -13.23 -6.17
C ASP A 250 -11.32 -13.72 -5.77
N PRO A 251 -11.57 -15.04 -5.73
CA PRO A 251 -12.91 -15.60 -5.50
C PRO A 251 -13.55 -15.16 -4.17
N ALA A 252 -12.73 -14.72 -3.21
CA ALA A 252 -13.23 -14.20 -1.94
C ALA A 252 -13.73 -12.73 -2.02
N ASN A 253 -13.53 -12.07 -3.17
CA ASN A 253 -13.97 -10.70 -3.40
C ASN A 253 -15.16 -10.68 -4.39
N PRO A 254 -16.34 -10.17 -4.00
CA PRO A 254 -17.51 -10.13 -4.88
C PRO A 254 -17.31 -9.24 -6.13
N ALA A 255 -16.34 -8.32 -6.11
CA ALA A 255 -15.99 -7.50 -7.27
C ALA A 255 -14.94 -8.16 -8.18
N SER A 256 -14.62 -9.44 -7.98
CA SER A 256 -13.67 -10.17 -8.83
C SER A 256 -14.29 -10.53 -10.19
N VAL A 257 -13.47 -10.47 -11.23
CA VAL A 257 -13.84 -11.13 -12.49
C VAL A 257 -13.84 -12.65 -12.27
N SER A 258 -14.64 -13.37 -13.06
CA SER A 258 -14.65 -14.83 -13.00
C SER A 258 -13.42 -15.42 -13.69
N GLN A 259 -13.05 -16.64 -13.29
CA GLN A 259 -11.98 -17.38 -13.97
C GLN A 259 -12.30 -17.62 -15.45
N ALA A 260 -13.57 -17.89 -15.78
CA ALA A 260 -14.03 -18.09 -17.15
C ALA A 260 -13.89 -16.81 -17.99
N GLU A 261 -14.18 -15.64 -17.41
CA GLU A 261 -14.03 -14.35 -18.07
C GLU A 261 -12.54 -14.05 -18.35
N ALA A 262 -11.67 -14.22 -17.37
CA ALA A 262 -10.23 -14.04 -17.57
C ALA A 262 -9.67 -14.98 -18.64
N ALA A 263 -10.09 -16.26 -18.64
CA ALA A 263 -9.71 -17.23 -19.66
C ALA A 263 -10.28 -16.91 -21.06
N SER A 264 -11.38 -16.16 -21.15
CA SER A 264 -11.90 -15.71 -22.43
C SER A 264 -11.03 -14.62 -23.08
N TRP A 265 -10.46 -13.72 -22.25
CA TRP A 265 -9.56 -12.67 -22.74
C TRP A 265 -8.26 -13.23 -23.33
N ASP A 266 -7.71 -14.31 -22.74
CA ASP A 266 -6.49 -14.95 -23.24
C ASP A 266 -6.65 -15.57 -24.64
N LYS A 267 -7.89 -15.77 -25.09
CA LYS A 267 -8.21 -16.24 -26.44
C LYS A 267 -8.33 -15.10 -27.48
N GLU A 268 -8.33 -13.85 -27.00
CA GLU A 268 -8.47 -12.70 -27.87
C GLU A 268 -7.13 -12.32 -28.52
N PRO A 269 -7.13 -11.96 -29.80
CA PRO A 269 -5.90 -11.58 -30.49
C PRO A 269 -5.19 -10.40 -29.78
N GLY A 270 -3.92 -10.59 -29.44
CA GLY A 270 -3.07 -9.56 -28.82
C GLY A 270 -3.18 -9.45 -27.31
N ILE A 271 -4.02 -10.24 -26.65
CA ILE A 271 -4.09 -10.32 -25.18
C ILE A 271 -3.35 -11.58 -24.69
N THR A 272 -2.60 -11.44 -23.61
CA THR A 272 -1.96 -12.56 -22.91
C THR A 272 -2.21 -12.42 -21.40
N CYS A 273 -2.90 -13.39 -20.81
CA CYS A 273 -3.15 -13.47 -19.40
C CYS A 273 -2.05 -14.31 -18.71
N LEU A 274 -1.19 -13.68 -17.94
CA LEU A 274 0.00 -14.32 -17.35
C LEU A 274 -0.29 -15.00 -15.99
N GLY A 275 -1.49 -14.82 -15.43
CA GLY A 275 -1.78 -15.27 -14.08
C GLY A 275 -0.98 -14.52 -13.04
N HIS A 276 -0.66 -15.18 -11.92
CA HIS A 276 0.23 -14.61 -10.90
C HIS A 276 1.66 -14.55 -11.44
N VAL A 277 2.33 -13.43 -11.23
CA VAL A 277 3.70 -13.19 -11.68
C VAL A 277 4.55 -12.73 -10.49
N ASP A 278 5.60 -13.49 -10.16
CA ASP A 278 6.57 -13.12 -9.13
C ASP A 278 7.63 -12.13 -9.65
N ASP A 279 8.03 -12.31 -10.93
CA ASP A 279 8.96 -11.40 -11.60
C ASP A 279 8.23 -10.28 -12.35
N VAL A 280 7.78 -9.29 -11.57
CA VAL A 280 7.12 -8.09 -12.12
C VAL A 280 8.08 -7.23 -12.95
N ALA A 281 9.38 -7.21 -12.60
CA ALA A 281 10.39 -6.50 -13.39
C ALA A 281 10.53 -7.11 -14.79
N GLY A 282 10.51 -8.44 -14.90
CA GLY A 282 10.50 -9.15 -16.18
C GLY A 282 9.24 -8.88 -17.02
N LEU A 283 8.10 -8.60 -16.40
CA LEU A 283 6.91 -8.12 -17.12
C LEU A 283 7.16 -6.72 -17.67
N TRP A 284 7.69 -5.80 -16.86
CA TRP A 284 7.99 -4.44 -17.32
C TRP A 284 9.06 -4.41 -18.42
N ALA A 285 9.98 -5.38 -18.46
CA ALA A 285 10.95 -5.54 -19.55
C ALA A 285 10.27 -5.84 -20.91
N ARG A 286 9.03 -6.37 -20.90
CA ARG A 286 8.25 -6.74 -22.09
C ARG A 286 7.18 -5.70 -22.46
N ALA A 287 6.93 -4.72 -21.57
CA ALA A 287 5.92 -3.69 -21.77
C ALA A 287 6.55 -2.36 -22.17
N HIS A 288 5.94 -1.64 -23.11
CA HIS A 288 6.28 -0.25 -23.44
C HIS A 288 5.59 0.73 -22.50
N VAL A 289 4.36 0.43 -22.10
CA VAL A 289 3.50 1.31 -21.31
C VAL A 289 2.82 0.52 -20.20
N ALA A 290 2.88 1.03 -18.98
CA ALA A 290 2.08 0.51 -17.88
C ALA A 290 0.69 1.15 -17.89
N VAL A 291 -0.35 0.34 -17.68
CA VAL A 291 -1.73 0.84 -17.66
C VAL A 291 -2.43 0.41 -16.38
N LEU A 292 -2.99 1.39 -15.65
CA LEU A 292 -3.77 1.14 -14.44
C LEU A 292 -5.10 1.90 -14.48
N PRO A 293 -6.18 1.30 -14.96
CA PRO A 293 -7.49 1.95 -15.12
C PRO A 293 -8.35 1.84 -13.86
N SER A 294 -7.73 1.91 -12.68
CA SER A 294 -8.42 1.71 -11.41
C SER A 294 -9.44 2.79 -11.12
N ARG A 295 -10.58 2.42 -10.53
CA ARG A 295 -11.57 3.37 -10.01
C ARG A 295 -11.11 4.08 -8.75
N ARG A 296 -10.11 3.53 -8.07
CA ARG A 296 -9.53 4.10 -6.84
C ARG A 296 -8.21 3.44 -6.49
N GLU A 297 -7.30 4.24 -5.95
CA GLU A 297 -6.02 3.81 -5.42
C GLU A 297 -5.63 4.65 -4.19
N GLY A 298 -4.91 4.04 -3.27
CA GLY A 298 -4.21 4.79 -2.21
C GLY A 298 -2.93 5.40 -2.76
N LEU A 299 -1.96 4.54 -3.11
CA LEU A 299 -0.81 4.83 -3.96
C LEU A 299 -0.39 3.51 -4.65
N PRO A 300 -0.57 3.37 -5.97
CA PRO A 300 -0.43 2.10 -6.65
C PRO A 300 1.02 1.67 -6.81
N LEU A 301 1.41 0.56 -6.16
CA LEU A 301 2.76 0.01 -6.22
C LEU A 301 3.16 -0.34 -7.66
N SER A 302 2.26 -0.91 -8.45
CA SER A 302 2.54 -1.30 -9.85
C SER A 302 2.95 -0.13 -10.74
N LEU A 303 2.40 1.07 -10.53
CA LEU A 303 2.84 2.26 -11.25
C LEU A 303 4.21 2.74 -10.77
N MET A 304 4.51 2.68 -9.47
CA MET A 304 5.84 2.99 -8.96
C MET A 304 6.90 2.02 -9.49
N GLU A 305 6.58 0.73 -9.58
CA GLU A 305 7.45 -0.31 -10.14
C GLU A 305 7.70 -0.08 -11.64
N ALA A 306 6.65 0.25 -12.39
CA ALA A 306 6.75 0.57 -13.82
C ALA A 306 7.61 1.83 -14.06
N ALA A 307 7.35 2.90 -13.30
CA ALA A 307 8.13 4.13 -13.35
C ALA A 307 9.60 3.88 -12.99
N ALA A 308 9.85 3.05 -11.95
CA ALA A 308 11.20 2.65 -11.56
C ALA A 308 11.94 1.86 -12.67
N CYS A 309 11.19 1.16 -13.54
CA CYS A 309 11.72 0.48 -14.72
C CYS A 309 11.76 1.36 -15.98
N GLU A 310 11.55 2.66 -15.84
CA GLU A 310 11.42 3.60 -16.98
C GLU A 310 10.35 3.15 -17.98
N ARG A 311 9.12 2.97 -17.52
CA ARG A 311 7.95 2.75 -18.38
C ARG A 311 7.05 3.96 -18.35
N ALA A 312 6.63 4.43 -19.54
CA ALA A 312 5.55 5.40 -19.65
C ALA A 312 4.27 4.83 -19.03
N MET A 313 3.39 5.69 -18.53
CA MET A 313 2.22 5.26 -17.78
C MET A 313 0.93 5.87 -18.32
N ILE A 314 -0.15 5.10 -18.28
CA ILE A 314 -1.52 5.58 -18.44
C ILE A 314 -2.31 5.14 -17.21
N ALA A 315 -2.99 6.07 -16.54
CA ALA A 315 -3.81 5.73 -15.39
C ALA A 315 -5.12 6.51 -15.37
N SER A 316 -6.10 5.98 -14.65
CA SER A 316 -7.32 6.73 -14.35
C SER A 316 -7.01 7.98 -13.53
N ASP A 317 -7.79 9.03 -13.74
CA ASP A 317 -7.72 10.27 -12.97
C ASP A 317 -8.36 10.11 -11.57
N VAL A 318 -7.61 9.43 -10.68
CA VAL A 318 -7.99 9.18 -9.28
C VAL A 318 -6.84 9.58 -8.33
N PRO A 319 -7.14 9.87 -7.06
CA PRO A 319 -6.17 10.46 -6.12
C PRO A 319 -4.79 9.79 -6.12
N GLY A 320 -4.71 8.50 -5.82
CA GLY A 320 -3.42 7.80 -5.73
C GLY A 320 -2.68 7.68 -7.07
N CYS A 321 -3.38 7.66 -8.19
CA CYS A 321 -2.76 7.66 -9.52
C CYS A 321 -2.14 9.02 -9.85
N ARG A 322 -2.80 10.13 -9.48
CA ARG A 322 -2.30 11.50 -9.70
C ARG A 322 -0.98 11.78 -8.99
N GLU A 323 -0.68 11.07 -7.91
CA GLU A 323 0.59 11.25 -7.17
C GLU A 323 1.80 10.77 -7.99
N ILE A 324 1.60 9.82 -8.91
CA ILE A 324 2.67 9.21 -9.71
C ILE A 324 2.55 9.63 -11.18
N VAL A 325 1.33 9.65 -11.71
CA VAL A 325 1.05 10.05 -13.09
C VAL A 325 0.62 11.50 -13.10
N ILE A 326 1.58 12.40 -13.32
CA ILE A 326 1.34 13.82 -13.56
C ILE A 326 1.03 13.96 -15.05
N HIS A 327 -0.22 14.35 -15.37
CA HIS A 327 -0.72 14.39 -16.74
C HIS A 327 0.19 15.20 -17.65
N GLU A 328 0.57 14.62 -18.79
CA GLU A 328 1.49 15.17 -19.81
C GLU A 328 2.92 15.48 -19.31
N GLN A 329 3.29 14.96 -18.12
CA GLN A 329 4.66 15.08 -17.63
C GLN A 329 5.30 13.71 -17.36
N THR A 330 4.63 12.85 -16.58
CA THR A 330 5.13 11.49 -16.27
C THR A 330 4.26 10.41 -16.89
N GLY A 331 3.20 10.76 -17.62
CA GLY A 331 2.26 9.88 -18.27
C GLY A 331 0.94 10.56 -18.63
N LEU A 332 -0.06 9.76 -18.93
CA LEU A 332 -1.39 10.25 -19.30
C LEU A 332 -2.44 9.83 -18.27
N LEU A 333 -3.28 10.77 -17.85
CA LEU A 333 -4.49 10.51 -17.08
C LEU A 333 -5.71 10.52 -17.99
N PHE A 334 -6.67 9.63 -17.72
CA PHE A 334 -7.94 9.55 -18.42
C PHE A 334 -9.12 9.42 -17.42
N PRO A 335 -10.36 9.81 -17.79
CA PRO A 335 -11.53 9.70 -16.93
C PRO A 335 -11.83 8.25 -16.53
N VAL A 336 -12.23 8.03 -15.28
CA VAL A 336 -12.60 6.71 -14.75
C VAL A 336 -13.68 6.05 -15.61
N ASP A 337 -13.52 4.76 -15.91
CA ASP A 337 -14.44 3.93 -16.70
C ASP A 337 -14.62 4.37 -18.18
N ASP A 338 -13.83 5.31 -18.67
CA ASP A 338 -13.88 5.76 -20.07
C ASP A 338 -12.91 4.94 -20.94
N ALA A 339 -13.40 3.87 -21.52
CA ALA A 339 -12.63 2.99 -22.40
C ALA A 339 -12.20 3.69 -23.72
N ALA A 340 -12.97 4.69 -24.20
CA ALA A 340 -12.65 5.43 -25.40
C ALA A 340 -11.46 6.37 -25.14
N ALA A 341 -11.51 7.16 -24.08
CA ALA A 341 -10.39 8.02 -23.68
C ALA A 341 -9.13 7.21 -23.34
N LEU A 342 -9.28 6.02 -22.73
CA LEU A 342 -8.15 5.12 -22.53
C LEU A 342 -7.57 4.64 -23.86
N ALA A 343 -8.39 4.25 -24.82
CA ALA A 343 -7.93 3.84 -26.15
C ALA A 343 -7.20 4.99 -26.87
N ASP A 344 -7.67 6.23 -26.76
CA ASP A 344 -7.01 7.41 -27.33
C ASP A 344 -5.63 7.64 -26.69
N ALA A 345 -5.51 7.51 -25.37
CA ALA A 345 -4.23 7.60 -24.67
C ALA A 345 -3.28 6.46 -25.10
N MET A 346 -3.80 5.22 -25.22
CA MET A 346 -3.04 4.07 -25.69
C MET A 346 -2.56 4.29 -27.14
N GLU A 347 -3.40 4.79 -28.03
CA GLU A 347 -3.04 5.10 -29.42
C GLU A 347 -1.96 6.19 -29.46
N ARG A 348 -2.10 7.28 -28.70
CA ARG A 348 -1.11 8.36 -28.63
C ARG A 348 0.27 7.84 -28.25
N LEU A 349 0.36 7.02 -27.20
CA LEU A 349 1.64 6.44 -26.77
C LEU A 349 2.12 5.31 -27.67
N SER A 350 1.25 4.65 -28.43
CA SER A 350 1.65 3.67 -29.43
C SER A 350 2.42 4.31 -30.60
N ARG A 351 1.98 5.51 -31.02
CA ARG A 351 2.51 6.20 -32.21
C ARG A 351 3.75 7.07 -31.93
N THR A 352 4.06 7.39 -30.67
CA THR A 352 5.05 8.41 -30.33
C THR A 352 6.07 7.88 -29.31
N SER A 353 7.15 7.27 -29.81
CA SER A 353 8.26 6.73 -29.00
C SER A 353 8.92 7.80 -28.13
N ASP A 354 9.22 8.96 -28.71
CA ASP A 354 9.91 10.07 -28.02
C ASP A 354 9.10 10.55 -26.81
N LEU A 355 7.76 10.55 -26.94
CA LEU A 355 6.86 10.91 -25.83
C LEU A 355 6.90 9.86 -24.73
N ARG A 356 6.93 8.56 -25.09
CA ARG A 356 7.07 7.48 -24.11
C ARG A 356 8.39 7.61 -23.35
N GLU A 357 9.49 7.86 -24.04
CA GLU A 357 10.82 8.03 -23.44
C GLU A 357 10.85 9.24 -22.50
N CYS A 358 10.31 10.37 -22.94
CA CYS A 358 10.22 11.59 -22.11
C CYS A 358 9.44 11.33 -20.81
N TYR A 359 8.24 10.74 -20.91
CA TYR A 359 7.42 10.45 -19.75
C TYR A 359 8.05 9.39 -18.83
N ALA A 360 8.68 8.37 -19.39
CA ALA A 360 9.33 7.31 -18.65
C ALA A 360 10.49 7.83 -17.78
N LYS A 361 11.35 8.70 -18.34
CA LYS A 361 12.45 9.35 -17.60
C LYS A 361 11.93 10.24 -16.48
N ALA A 362 10.97 11.12 -16.80
CA ALA A 362 10.38 12.00 -15.80
C ALA A 362 9.67 11.22 -14.67
N ALA A 363 9.00 10.12 -15.01
CA ALA A 363 8.38 9.22 -14.03
C ALA A 363 9.41 8.55 -13.11
N ARG A 364 10.53 8.10 -13.69
CA ARG A 364 11.64 7.54 -12.93
C ARG A 364 12.23 8.55 -11.95
N ASP A 365 12.50 9.76 -12.42
CA ASP A 365 13.06 10.83 -11.58
C ASP A 365 12.14 11.13 -10.38
N LEU A 366 10.84 11.23 -10.63
CA LEU A 366 9.83 11.43 -9.59
C LEU A 366 9.84 10.29 -8.55
N VAL A 367 9.93 9.04 -9.01
CA VAL A 367 9.93 7.87 -8.12
C VAL A 367 11.21 7.79 -7.30
N VAL A 368 12.36 8.08 -7.90
CA VAL A 368 13.65 8.11 -7.20
C VAL A 368 13.66 9.20 -6.13
N GLU A 369 13.10 10.37 -6.43
CA GLU A 369 13.08 11.51 -5.51
C GLU A 369 12.10 11.31 -4.34
N LYS A 370 10.90 10.73 -4.61
CA LYS A 370 9.81 10.78 -3.62
C LYS A 370 9.39 9.41 -3.09
N PHE A 371 9.49 8.35 -3.89
CA PHE A 371 8.85 7.08 -3.61
C PHE A 371 9.82 5.90 -3.45
N ALA A 372 11.14 6.16 -3.40
CA ALA A 372 12.10 5.10 -3.11
C ALA A 372 11.87 4.48 -1.72
N ALA A 373 11.99 3.16 -1.61
CA ALA A 373 11.77 2.40 -0.38
C ALA A 373 12.59 2.95 0.80
N ASP A 374 13.84 3.38 0.54
CA ASP A 374 14.71 3.95 1.56
C ASP A 374 14.22 5.32 2.08
N ILE A 375 13.59 6.13 1.21
CA ILE A 375 12.98 7.42 1.62
C ILE A 375 11.77 7.15 2.51
N ILE A 376 10.87 6.30 2.06
CA ILE A 376 9.66 5.93 2.78
C ILE A 376 10.01 5.26 4.13
N GLY A 377 11.01 4.39 4.14
CA GLY A 377 11.54 3.76 5.35
C GLY A 377 12.03 4.80 6.37
N ARG A 378 12.88 5.75 5.95
CA ARG A 378 13.37 6.83 6.82
C ARG A 378 12.24 7.70 7.36
N GLN A 379 11.27 8.09 6.53
CA GLN A 379 10.11 8.88 6.97
C GLN A 379 9.27 8.11 8.00
N THR A 380 9.09 6.81 7.79
CA THR A 380 8.33 5.94 8.72
C THR A 380 9.05 5.81 10.06
N VAL A 381 10.37 5.58 10.07
CA VAL A 381 11.16 5.52 11.31
C VAL A 381 11.16 6.86 12.04
N ALA A 382 11.26 7.98 11.33
CA ALA A 382 11.16 9.31 11.92
C ALA A 382 9.79 9.54 12.57
N LEU A 383 8.70 9.08 11.94
CA LEU A 383 7.37 9.09 12.52
C LEU A 383 7.31 8.27 13.82
N TYR A 384 7.86 7.06 13.81
CA TYR A 384 7.87 6.19 15.00
C TYR A 384 8.61 6.83 16.17
N ARG A 385 9.80 7.38 15.94
CA ARG A 385 10.59 8.07 16.97
C ARG A 385 9.82 9.25 17.56
N ARG A 386 9.25 10.11 16.71
CA ARG A 386 8.41 11.25 17.14
C ARG A 386 7.24 10.80 18.02
N MET A 387 6.60 9.69 17.68
CA MET A 387 5.48 9.15 18.48
C MET A 387 5.93 8.64 19.84
N LEU A 388 7.12 8.03 19.94
CA LEU A 388 7.68 7.52 21.18
C LEU A 388 8.16 8.66 22.09
N ASP A 389 8.80 9.69 21.53
CA ASP A 389 9.25 10.87 22.28
C ASP A 389 8.06 11.64 22.88
N GLY A 390 6.95 11.74 22.14
CA GLY A 390 5.72 12.38 22.60
C GLY A 390 5.02 11.64 23.73
N THR A 391 5.15 10.31 23.79
CA THR A 391 4.59 9.49 24.89
C THR A 391 5.43 9.54 26.16
N GLN A 392 6.73 9.84 26.08
CA GLN A 392 7.61 9.97 27.26
C GLN A 392 7.46 11.31 27.98
N ASN A 393 7.03 12.37 27.29
CA ASN A 393 6.86 13.70 27.87
C ASN A 393 5.52 13.90 28.60
N THR A 394 4.63 12.92 28.61
CA THR A 394 3.29 12.97 29.23
C THR A 394 3.21 12.09 30.50
N ASN A 395 4.28 11.45 30.92
CA ASN A 395 4.45 10.75 32.19
C ASN A 395 5.40 11.55 33.11
#